data_30a3b0bc960c15d5d262fa716ad5f65b
#
_entry.id   30a3b0bc960c15d5d262fa716ad5f65b
#
_cell.length_a   1.000
_cell.length_b   1.000
_cell.length_c   1.000
_cell.angle_alpha   90.00
_cell.angle_beta   90.00
_cell.angle_gamma   90.00
#
_symmetry.space_group_name_H-M   'P 1'
#
loop_
_entity.id
_entity.type
_entity.pdbx_description
1 polymer ?
#
loop_
_entity_poly.entity_id
_entity_poly.type
_entity_poly.pdbx_seq_one_letter_code
_entity_poly.pdbx_strand_id
1 'polypeptide(L)'
;NNAQGTATGSPLLRPFRGERHMQPLAKQTLSAKIGAVNSPAGKSRCKVAFFPGCMGDKIFTNVSEACLKVFDYHEVGVYLPTNYSCCGIPALSSGDLEGFEKMVMHNVDVLKEGSFDLIVTPCSSCTETIRSLWPKMAGKMPYKYRDAINELSQKAMDINAFLVDVLKVKPRASGRHGQTKVTYHESCHLLRSLG
;
A
#
# COMPACT_ATOMS: atom_id res chain seq x y z
N ASN A 1 16.34 12.54 -14.49
CA ASN A 1 16.61 11.38 -15.34
C ASN A 1 15.30 10.65 -15.56
N ASN A 2 14.74 10.89 -16.70
CA ASN A 2 13.45 10.51 -17.17
C ASN A 2 13.28 8.99 -17.26
N ALA A 3 12.76 8.41 -16.21
CA ALA A 3 11.93 7.25 -16.37
C ALA A 3 10.59 7.71 -16.98
N GLN A 4 10.63 8.35 -18.12
CA GLN A 4 9.50 8.43 -19.00
C GLN A 4 9.34 7.05 -19.61
N GLY A 5 8.85 6.13 -18.80
CA GLY A 5 8.11 5.02 -19.32
C GLY A 5 7.01 5.66 -20.15
N THR A 6 7.18 5.70 -21.44
CA THR A 6 6.09 5.96 -22.32
C THR A 6 5.03 4.94 -21.95
N ALA A 7 3.97 5.37 -21.27
CA ALA A 7 2.74 4.64 -21.39
C ALA A 7 2.46 4.66 -22.87
N THR A 8 2.99 3.69 -23.56
CA THR A 8 2.67 3.37 -24.94
C THR A 8 1.24 2.89 -24.86
N GLY A 9 0.36 3.85 -24.67
CA GLY A 9 -1.03 3.57 -24.87
C GLY A 9 -1.13 2.99 -26.26
N SER A 10 -1.84 1.88 -26.35
CA SER A 10 -2.23 1.34 -27.62
C SER A 10 -2.57 2.50 -28.57
N PRO A 11 -2.09 2.51 -29.81
CA PRO A 11 -2.50 3.52 -30.80
C PRO A 11 -4.02 3.69 -30.88
N LEU A 12 -4.78 2.64 -30.59
CA LEU A 12 -6.23 2.64 -30.46
C LEU A 12 -6.77 3.56 -29.35
N LEU A 13 -6.00 3.82 -28.30
CA LEU A 13 -6.41 4.69 -27.21
C LEU A 13 -6.01 6.17 -27.42
N ARG A 14 -5.24 6.47 -28.47
CA ARG A 14 -4.84 7.84 -28.81
C ARG A 14 -6.01 8.82 -28.93
N PRO A 15 -7.12 8.50 -29.62
CA PRO A 15 -8.26 9.40 -29.75
C PRO A 15 -8.94 9.73 -28.41
N PHE A 16 -8.88 8.82 -27.43
CA PHE A 16 -9.50 8.98 -26.13
C PHE A 16 -8.60 9.65 -25.09
N ARG A 17 -7.32 9.78 -25.39
CA ARG A 17 -6.35 10.38 -24.44
C ARG A 17 -6.50 11.89 -24.35
N GLY A 18 -6.77 12.58 -25.45
CA GLY A 18 -6.62 14.02 -25.51
C GLY A 18 -5.23 14.45 -24.98
N GLU A 19 -5.16 15.57 -24.28
CA GLU A 19 -3.96 16.06 -23.62
C GLU A 19 -3.78 15.51 -22.18
N ARG A 20 -4.51 14.47 -21.79
CA ARG A 20 -4.46 13.90 -20.44
C ARG A 20 -3.11 13.21 -20.21
N HIS A 21 -2.41 13.67 -19.19
CA HIS A 21 -1.20 13.00 -18.72
C HIS A 21 -1.59 11.72 -17.99
N MET A 22 -1.19 10.56 -18.53
CA MET A 22 -1.33 9.27 -17.85
C MET A 22 0.02 8.86 -17.29
N GLN A 23 0.04 8.49 -16.02
CA GLN A 23 1.24 7.94 -15.39
C GLN A 23 1.62 6.62 -16.06
N PRO A 24 2.87 6.47 -16.51
CA PRO A 24 3.32 5.23 -17.13
C PRO A 24 3.41 4.12 -16.10
N LEU A 25 3.21 2.89 -16.55
CA LEU A 25 3.56 1.72 -15.76
C LEU A 25 5.07 1.66 -15.56
N ALA A 26 5.50 1.16 -14.42
CA ALA A 26 6.90 0.85 -14.19
C ALA A 26 7.39 -0.18 -15.21
N LYS A 27 8.66 -0.08 -15.61
CA LYS A 27 9.27 -1.06 -16.53
C LYS A 27 9.23 -2.49 -15.96
N GLN A 28 9.30 -2.59 -14.65
CA GLN A 28 9.25 -3.82 -13.89
C GLN A 28 8.44 -3.56 -12.61
N THR A 29 7.50 -4.44 -12.28
CA THR A 29 6.73 -4.33 -11.05
C THR A 29 7.62 -4.55 -9.82
N LEU A 30 7.20 -4.06 -8.66
CA LEU A 30 7.91 -4.31 -7.41
C LEU A 30 8.04 -5.83 -7.15
N SER A 31 6.94 -6.55 -7.31
CA SER A 31 6.89 -8.00 -7.12
C SER A 31 7.83 -8.76 -8.05
N ALA A 32 7.97 -8.33 -9.30
CA ALA A 32 8.92 -8.92 -10.25
C ALA A 32 10.39 -8.56 -9.94
N LYS A 33 10.62 -7.38 -9.36
CA LYS A 33 11.97 -6.87 -9.06
C LYS A 33 12.53 -7.42 -7.74
N ILE A 34 11.70 -7.46 -6.71
CA ILE A 34 12.11 -7.80 -5.34
C ILE A 34 11.81 -9.27 -5.01
N GLY A 35 10.72 -9.82 -5.58
CA GLY A 35 10.23 -11.15 -5.20
C GLY A 35 9.53 -11.14 -3.84
N ALA A 36 9.28 -12.34 -3.32
CA ALA A 36 8.75 -12.52 -1.97
C ALA A 36 9.83 -12.23 -0.92
N VAL A 37 9.43 -11.53 0.16
CA VAL A 37 10.30 -11.25 1.29
C VAL A 37 9.68 -11.82 2.56
N ASN A 38 10.47 -12.53 3.35
CA ASN A 38 10.07 -13.00 4.66
C ASN A 38 11.27 -12.92 5.61
N SER A 39 11.54 -11.70 6.10
CA SER A 39 12.66 -11.45 7.00
C SER A 39 12.21 -11.36 8.46
N PRO A 40 13.04 -11.79 9.41
CA PRO A 40 12.76 -11.63 10.84
C PRO A 40 12.93 -10.17 11.26
N ALA A 41 12.30 -9.81 12.40
CA ALA A 41 12.58 -8.55 13.05
C ALA A 41 13.96 -8.60 13.73
N GLY A 42 14.68 -7.48 13.65
CA GLY A 42 15.90 -7.23 14.41
C GLY A 42 15.63 -6.43 15.69
N LYS A 43 16.36 -5.34 15.90
CA LYS A 43 16.25 -4.49 17.12
C LYS A 43 14.88 -3.85 17.29
N SER A 44 14.14 -3.61 16.21
CA SER A 44 12.77 -3.07 16.28
C SER A 44 11.81 -3.99 17.01
N ARG A 45 12.08 -5.30 17.03
CA ARG A 45 11.20 -6.37 17.54
C ARG A 45 9.81 -6.37 16.91
N CYS A 46 9.66 -5.71 15.77
CA CYS A 46 8.40 -5.59 15.04
C CYS A 46 8.56 -6.17 13.64
N LYS A 47 7.60 -6.95 13.21
CA LYS A 47 7.52 -7.48 11.86
C LYS A 47 6.22 -7.02 11.20
N VAL A 48 6.33 -6.49 9.98
CA VAL A 48 5.19 -5.96 9.26
C VAL A 48 4.88 -6.80 8.02
N ALA A 49 3.59 -6.98 7.73
CA ALA A 49 3.17 -7.30 6.37
C ALA A 49 3.20 -5.99 5.57
N PHE A 50 4.09 -5.90 4.60
CA PHE A 50 4.14 -4.74 3.74
C PHE A 50 3.13 -4.89 2.59
N PHE A 51 2.17 -3.97 2.54
CA PHE A 51 1.14 -3.93 1.52
C PHE A 51 1.34 -2.71 0.61
N PRO A 52 2.12 -2.81 -0.48
CA PRO A 52 2.40 -1.67 -1.38
C PRO A 52 1.17 -1.23 -2.16
N GLY A 53 0.17 -2.11 -2.31
CA GLY A 53 -1.00 -1.88 -3.14
C GLY A 53 -0.68 -1.91 -4.64
N CYS A 54 -1.72 -1.87 -5.47
CA CYS A 54 -1.56 -1.98 -6.93
C CYS A 54 -0.74 -0.82 -7.54
N MET A 55 -0.89 0.39 -7.00
CA MET A 55 -0.15 1.56 -7.48
C MET A 55 1.33 1.50 -7.09
N GLY A 56 1.62 1.08 -5.85
CA GLY A 56 2.99 0.91 -5.36
C GLY A 56 3.73 -0.26 -6.03
N ASP A 57 3.00 -1.28 -6.48
CA ASP A 57 3.59 -2.39 -7.22
C ASP A 57 3.85 -2.05 -8.69
N LYS A 58 2.91 -1.35 -9.36
CA LYS A 58 2.90 -1.25 -10.83
C LYS A 58 3.29 0.12 -11.39
N ILE A 59 3.23 1.18 -10.59
CA ILE A 59 3.48 2.56 -11.04
C ILE A 59 4.55 3.23 -10.17
N PHE A 60 4.33 3.32 -8.86
CA PHE A 60 5.22 4.02 -7.93
C PHE A 60 6.15 3.05 -7.20
N THR A 61 6.83 2.17 -7.95
CA THR A 61 7.71 1.15 -7.37
C THR A 61 8.85 1.75 -6.56
N ASN A 62 9.32 2.95 -6.92
CA ASN A 62 10.33 3.70 -6.18
C ASN A 62 9.87 4.07 -4.75
N VAL A 63 8.59 4.36 -4.55
CA VAL A 63 8.04 4.64 -3.21
C VAL A 63 8.07 3.37 -2.38
N SER A 64 7.62 2.26 -2.94
CA SER A 64 7.63 0.96 -2.25
C SER A 64 9.06 0.49 -1.92
N GLU A 65 10.00 0.68 -2.84
CA GLU A 65 11.43 0.40 -2.60
C GLU A 65 12.00 1.28 -1.47
N ALA A 66 11.59 2.55 -1.42
CA ALA A 66 12.00 3.45 -0.34
C ALA A 66 11.45 2.96 1.03
N CYS A 67 10.22 2.47 1.07
CA CYS A 67 9.64 1.88 2.27
C CYS A 67 10.43 0.67 2.74
N LEU A 68 10.80 -0.24 1.83
CA LEU A 68 11.62 -1.41 2.17
C LEU A 68 12.98 -1.00 2.72
N LYS A 69 13.63 0.03 2.16
CA LYS A 69 14.89 0.57 2.69
C LYS A 69 14.73 1.17 4.09
N VAL A 70 13.60 1.81 4.36
CA VAL A 70 13.29 2.36 5.70
C VAL A 70 13.08 1.23 6.69
N PHE A 71 12.38 0.16 6.32
CA PHE A 71 12.24 -1.01 7.17
C PHE A 71 13.59 -1.67 7.47
N ASP A 72 14.43 -1.85 6.47
CA ASP A 72 15.77 -2.40 6.61
C ASP A 72 16.64 -1.52 7.57
N TYR A 73 16.64 -0.21 7.34
CA TYR A 73 17.38 0.74 8.20
C TYR A 73 16.96 0.69 9.68
N HIS A 74 15.68 0.45 9.96
CA HIS A 74 15.15 0.34 11.32
C HIS A 74 15.09 -1.11 11.82
N GLU A 75 15.68 -2.05 11.10
CA GLU A 75 15.70 -3.48 11.43
C GLU A 75 14.27 -4.04 11.67
N VAL A 76 13.28 -3.57 10.90
CA VAL A 76 11.90 -4.07 10.90
C VAL A 76 11.84 -5.33 10.06
N GLY A 77 11.28 -6.40 10.61
CA GLY A 77 11.00 -7.60 9.84
C GLY A 77 9.91 -7.34 8.79
N VAL A 78 10.02 -7.98 7.63
CA VAL A 78 9.08 -7.78 6.53
C VAL A 78 8.52 -9.10 6.05
N TYR A 79 7.20 -9.16 5.91
CA TYR A 79 6.49 -10.16 5.14
C TYR A 79 5.89 -9.47 3.90
N LEU A 80 6.38 -9.82 2.72
CA LEU A 80 5.89 -9.32 1.44
C LEU A 80 5.66 -10.51 0.51
N PRO A 81 4.45 -11.02 0.40
CA PRO A 81 4.10 -12.04 -0.60
C PRO A 81 4.05 -11.43 -2.00
N THR A 82 4.24 -12.22 -3.04
CA THR A 82 4.16 -11.75 -4.44
C THR A 82 2.77 -11.88 -5.05
N ASN A 83 1.90 -12.64 -4.42
CA ASN A 83 0.57 -12.98 -4.91
C ASN A 83 -0.57 -12.13 -4.30
N TYR A 84 -0.25 -11.01 -3.61
CA TYR A 84 -1.28 -10.09 -3.14
C TYR A 84 -2.00 -9.40 -4.32
N SER A 85 -3.23 -8.97 -4.10
CA SER A 85 -4.01 -8.21 -5.07
C SER A 85 -4.22 -6.75 -4.63
N CYS A 86 -5.01 -5.98 -5.39
CA CYS A 86 -5.45 -4.65 -4.97
C CYS A 86 -6.26 -4.72 -3.67
N CYS A 87 -6.25 -3.64 -2.88
CA CYS A 87 -7.10 -3.54 -1.68
C CYS A 87 -8.61 -3.58 -2.00
N GLY A 88 -8.97 -3.39 -3.26
CA GLY A 88 -10.34 -3.47 -3.77
C GLY A 88 -11.05 -2.12 -3.92
N ILE A 89 -10.51 -1.00 -3.41
CA ILE A 89 -11.21 0.29 -3.46
C ILE A 89 -11.63 0.72 -4.88
N PRO A 90 -10.85 0.52 -5.95
CA PRO A 90 -11.30 0.87 -7.29
C PRO A 90 -12.52 0.08 -7.76
N ALA A 91 -12.59 -1.20 -7.44
CA ALA A 91 -13.75 -2.05 -7.75
C ALA A 91 -14.99 -1.57 -6.98
N LEU A 92 -14.85 -1.37 -5.68
CA LEU A 92 -15.93 -0.86 -4.82
C LEU A 92 -16.46 0.49 -5.32
N SER A 93 -15.56 1.41 -5.67
CA SER A 93 -15.92 2.76 -6.16
C SER A 93 -16.59 2.75 -7.52
N SER A 94 -16.36 1.71 -8.34
CA SER A 94 -17.04 1.53 -9.63
C SER A 94 -18.34 0.73 -9.54
N GLY A 95 -18.70 0.26 -8.33
CA GLY A 95 -19.89 -0.56 -8.10
C GLY A 95 -19.68 -2.07 -8.33
N ASP A 96 -18.47 -2.50 -8.63
CA ASP A 96 -18.11 -3.93 -8.76
C ASP A 96 -17.89 -4.55 -7.38
N LEU A 97 -19.01 -4.89 -6.71
CA LEU A 97 -18.98 -5.48 -5.38
C LEU A 97 -18.37 -6.90 -5.40
N GLU A 98 -18.67 -7.68 -6.42
CA GLU A 98 -18.16 -9.05 -6.55
C GLU A 98 -16.63 -9.05 -6.73
N GLY A 99 -16.11 -8.16 -7.57
CA GLY A 99 -14.66 -7.96 -7.72
C GLY A 99 -14.00 -7.52 -6.43
N PHE A 100 -14.62 -6.59 -5.69
CA PHE A 100 -14.14 -6.17 -4.37
C PHE A 100 -14.07 -7.35 -3.40
N GLU A 101 -15.14 -8.11 -3.24
CA GLU A 101 -15.21 -9.26 -2.34
C GLU A 101 -14.14 -10.31 -2.67
N LYS A 102 -13.96 -10.63 -3.95
CA LYS A 102 -12.91 -11.56 -4.42
C LYS A 102 -11.50 -11.08 -4.04
N MET A 103 -11.22 -9.78 -4.24
CA MET A 103 -9.91 -9.20 -3.88
C MET A 103 -9.67 -9.24 -2.37
N VAL A 104 -10.69 -8.92 -1.56
CA VAL A 104 -10.58 -8.97 -0.10
C VAL A 104 -10.29 -10.40 0.37
N MET A 105 -11.10 -11.37 -0.05
CA MET A 105 -10.92 -12.77 0.34
C MET A 105 -9.55 -13.29 -0.07
N HIS A 106 -9.11 -12.99 -1.28
CA HIS A 106 -7.79 -13.38 -1.77
C HIS A 106 -6.67 -12.79 -0.90
N ASN A 107 -6.72 -11.48 -0.61
CA ASN A 107 -5.72 -10.84 0.25
C ASN A 107 -5.74 -11.41 1.68
N VAL A 108 -6.91 -11.74 2.22
CA VAL A 108 -7.03 -12.39 3.53
C VAL A 108 -6.33 -13.75 3.52
N ASP A 109 -6.56 -14.56 2.49
CA ASP A 109 -5.92 -15.87 2.38
C ASP A 109 -4.39 -15.72 2.30
N VAL A 110 -3.90 -14.81 1.46
CA VAL A 110 -2.46 -14.53 1.31
C VAL A 110 -1.82 -14.00 2.60
N LEU A 111 -2.50 -13.09 3.29
CA LEU A 111 -1.95 -12.52 4.53
C LEU A 111 -1.93 -13.51 5.68
N LYS A 112 -2.88 -14.44 5.73
CA LYS A 112 -2.92 -15.51 6.74
C LYS A 112 -1.74 -16.49 6.67
N GLU A 113 -1.06 -16.58 5.54
CA GLU A 113 0.13 -17.41 5.39
C GLU A 113 1.35 -16.82 6.12
N GLY A 114 1.31 -15.52 6.45
CA GLY A 114 2.40 -14.82 7.12
C GLY A 114 2.20 -14.65 8.61
N SER A 115 3.31 -14.51 9.34
CA SER A 115 3.31 -14.09 10.74
C SER A 115 3.87 -12.67 10.82
N PHE A 116 3.07 -11.73 11.34
CA PHE A 116 3.42 -10.31 11.47
C PHE A 116 2.55 -9.61 12.52
N ASP A 117 3.03 -8.48 13.01
CA ASP A 117 2.36 -7.68 14.04
C ASP A 117 1.37 -6.71 13.43
N LEU A 118 1.78 -6.02 12.34
CA LEU A 118 1.04 -4.96 11.68
C LEU A 118 1.03 -5.14 10.16
N ILE A 119 0.03 -4.56 9.49
CA ILE A 119 0.00 -4.38 8.04
C ILE A 119 0.34 -2.91 7.76
N VAL A 120 1.46 -2.66 7.09
CA VAL A 120 1.90 -1.30 6.79
C VAL A 120 1.79 -1.03 5.29
N THR A 121 1.17 0.09 4.93
CA THR A 121 0.98 0.50 3.54
C THR A 121 1.37 1.97 3.35
N PRO A 122 2.00 2.33 2.21
CA PRO A 122 2.32 3.72 1.88
C PRO A 122 1.16 4.45 1.19
N CYS A 123 -0.02 3.85 1.15
CA CYS A 123 -1.18 4.36 0.44
C CYS A 123 -2.35 4.58 1.40
N SER A 124 -2.73 5.83 1.65
CA SER A 124 -3.83 6.17 2.55
C SER A 124 -5.17 5.53 2.14
N SER A 125 -5.43 5.42 0.84
CA SER A 125 -6.62 4.72 0.35
C SER A 125 -6.59 3.22 0.65
N CYS A 126 -5.43 2.57 0.55
CA CYS A 126 -5.29 1.17 0.95
C CYS A 126 -5.45 1.02 2.47
N THR A 127 -4.83 1.91 3.26
CA THR A 127 -4.96 1.90 4.73
C THR A 127 -6.42 2.00 5.14
N GLU A 128 -7.12 2.99 4.63
CA GLU A 128 -8.54 3.20 4.93
C GLU A 128 -9.40 2.02 4.48
N THR A 129 -9.16 1.50 3.27
CA THR A 129 -9.91 0.36 2.75
C THR A 129 -9.75 -0.87 3.62
N ILE A 130 -8.51 -1.22 4.00
CA ILE A 130 -8.25 -2.39 4.84
C ILE A 130 -8.81 -2.17 6.25
N ARG A 131 -8.57 -0.99 6.83
CA ARG A 131 -8.95 -0.69 8.21
C ARG A 131 -10.45 -0.51 8.42
N SER A 132 -11.14 0.09 7.44
CA SER A 132 -12.53 0.53 7.62
C SER A 132 -13.51 -0.14 6.67
N LEU A 133 -13.18 -0.30 5.38
CA LEU A 133 -14.13 -0.80 4.41
C LEU A 133 -14.22 -2.33 4.40
N TRP A 134 -13.10 -3.02 4.58
CA TRP A 134 -13.11 -4.48 4.68
C TRP A 134 -14.05 -4.96 5.80
N PRO A 135 -13.96 -4.49 7.07
CA PRO A 135 -14.87 -4.94 8.11
C PRO A 135 -16.32 -4.50 7.87
N LYS A 136 -16.55 -3.30 7.33
CA LYS A 136 -17.92 -2.84 7.00
C LYS A 136 -18.59 -3.73 5.96
N MET A 137 -17.84 -4.27 5.03
CA MET A 137 -18.34 -5.13 3.97
C MET A 137 -18.26 -6.63 4.29
N ALA A 138 -17.62 -7.01 5.38
CA ALA A 138 -17.42 -8.41 5.77
C ALA A 138 -18.74 -9.21 5.91
N GLY A 139 -19.83 -8.53 6.26
CA GLY A 139 -21.16 -9.15 6.35
C GLY A 139 -21.67 -9.72 5.02
N LYS A 140 -21.15 -9.29 3.88
CA LYS A 140 -21.51 -9.78 2.54
C LYS A 140 -20.63 -10.98 2.10
N MET A 141 -19.55 -11.24 2.81
CA MET A 141 -18.61 -12.31 2.50
C MET A 141 -18.93 -13.59 3.29
N PRO A 142 -18.44 -14.78 2.86
CA PRO A 142 -18.62 -16.01 3.59
C PRO A 142 -18.14 -15.91 5.04
N TYR A 143 -18.89 -16.50 5.96
CA TYR A 143 -18.67 -16.39 7.42
C TYR A 143 -17.22 -16.67 7.83
N LYS A 144 -16.58 -17.67 7.20
CA LYS A 144 -15.19 -18.06 7.50
C LYS A 144 -14.13 -16.93 7.34
N TYR A 145 -14.46 -15.85 6.62
CA TYR A 145 -13.55 -14.72 6.43
C TYR A 145 -13.74 -13.60 7.44
N ARG A 146 -14.91 -13.51 8.12
CA ARG A 146 -15.29 -12.35 8.92
C ARG A 146 -14.33 -12.06 10.06
N ASP A 147 -13.96 -13.07 10.82
CA ASP A 147 -13.04 -12.91 11.96
C ASP A 147 -11.65 -12.50 11.50
N ALA A 148 -11.15 -13.13 10.43
CA ALA A 148 -9.86 -12.78 9.86
C ALA A 148 -9.83 -11.38 9.25
N ILE A 149 -10.91 -10.94 8.59
CA ILE A 149 -11.04 -9.57 8.10
C ILE A 149 -10.95 -8.59 9.27
N ASN A 150 -11.70 -8.83 10.35
CA ASN A 150 -11.69 -7.95 11.51
C ASN A 150 -10.31 -7.89 12.18
N GLU A 151 -9.64 -9.03 12.35
CA GLU A 151 -8.29 -9.09 12.90
C GLU A 151 -7.28 -8.33 12.05
N LEU A 152 -7.24 -8.61 10.73
CA LEU A 152 -6.30 -7.96 9.81
C LEU A 152 -6.57 -6.45 9.70
N SER A 153 -7.84 -6.04 9.75
CA SER A 153 -8.21 -4.62 9.68
C SER A 153 -7.69 -3.82 10.87
N GLN A 154 -7.66 -4.41 12.06
CA GLN A 154 -7.11 -3.76 13.26
C GLN A 154 -5.60 -3.60 13.20
N LYS A 155 -4.90 -4.43 12.42
CA LYS A 155 -3.46 -4.37 12.23
C LYS A 155 -3.04 -3.35 11.16
N ALA A 156 -3.97 -2.80 10.37
CA ALA A 156 -3.65 -1.93 9.24
C ALA A 156 -3.27 -0.51 9.68
N MET A 157 -2.16 0.00 9.15
CA MET A 157 -1.57 1.28 9.53
C MET A 157 -0.89 1.96 8.33
N ASP A 158 -0.97 3.29 8.27
CA ASP A 158 -0.17 4.09 7.33
C ASP A 158 1.30 4.09 7.74
N ILE A 159 2.19 4.13 6.75
CA ILE A 159 3.65 4.09 7.00
C ILE A 159 4.14 5.27 7.84
N ASN A 160 3.57 6.47 7.68
CA ASN A 160 4.00 7.62 8.47
C ASN A 160 3.58 7.47 9.93
N ALA A 161 2.35 7.02 10.18
CA ALA A 161 1.89 6.69 11.52
C ALA A 161 2.76 5.57 12.12
N PHE A 162 3.11 4.54 11.35
CA PHE A 162 4.01 3.49 11.80
C PHE A 162 5.39 4.03 12.24
N LEU A 163 5.98 4.91 11.45
CA LEU A 163 7.28 5.52 11.79
C LEU A 163 7.21 6.37 13.06
N VAL A 164 6.15 7.16 13.21
CA VAL A 164 6.02 8.10 14.35
C VAL A 164 5.53 7.38 15.61
N ASP A 165 4.47 6.57 15.48
CA ASP A 165 3.77 6.04 16.66
C ASP A 165 4.33 4.71 17.15
N VAL A 166 4.88 3.87 16.25
CA VAL A 166 5.45 2.57 16.61
C VAL A 166 6.95 2.65 16.75
N LEU A 167 7.65 3.12 15.72
CA LEU A 167 9.13 3.20 15.76
C LEU A 167 9.65 4.44 16.50
N LYS A 168 8.78 5.41 16.86
CA LYS A 168 9.14 6.63 17.57
C LYS A 168 10.26 7.42 16.88
N VAL A 169 10.27 7.41 15.55
CA VAL A 169 11.25 8.16 14.76
C VAL A 169 11.06 9.65 14.98
N LYS A 170 12.11 10.32 15.41
CA LYS A 170 12.11 11.77 15.60
C LYS A 170 12.62 12.47 14.34
N PRO A 171 11.95 13.52 13.84
CA PRO A 171 12.49 14.32 12.76
C PRO A 171 13.88 14.85 13.11
N ARG A 172 14.85 14.68 12.22
CA ARG A 172 16.12 15.38 12.34
C ARG A 172 15.95 16.79 11.77
N ALA A 173 16.16 17.79 12.58
CA ALA A 173 16.35 19.15 12.07
C ALA A 173 17.61 19.13 11.20
N SER A 174 17.46 19.05 9.87
CA SER A 174 18.57 19.31 8.98
C SER A 174 18.79 20.81 8.98
N GLY A 175 19.97 21.29 9.35
CA GLY A 175 20.33 22.71 9.32
C GLY A 175 20.36 23.35 7.92
N ARG A 176 19.93 22.62 6.90
CA ARG A 176 19.69 23.13 5.55
C ARG A 176 18.23 23.45 5.39
N HIS A 177 17.84 24.65 5.76
CA HIS A 177 16.54 25.20 5.36
C HIS A 177 16.60 25.49 3.86
N GLY A 178 16.11 24.54 3.05
CA GLY A 178 15.91 24.78 1.63
C GLY A 178 14.91 25.92 1.44
N GLN A 179 15.18 26.83 0.49
CA GLN A 179 14.24 27.90 0.13
C GLN A 179 13.06 27.39 -0.72
N THR A 180 12.93 26.09 -0.91
CA THR A 180 11.87 25.49 -1.71
C THR A 180 10.54 25.65 -1.00
N LYS A 181 9.62 26.39 -1.62
CA LYS A 181 8.24 26.50 -1.17
C LYS A 181 7.50 25.24 -1.57
N VAL A 182 6.82 24.61 -0.62
CA VAL A 182 6.02 23.40 -0.84
C VAL A 182 4.60 23.65 -0.33
N THR A 183 3.63 22.93 -0.90
CA THR A 183 2.29 22.82 -0.35
C THR A 183 2.01 21.35 -0.04
N TYR A 184 1.26 21.11 1.01
CA TYR A 184 0.83 19.77 1.39
C TYR A 184 -0.64 19.58 1.06
N HIS A 185 -0.97 18.53 0.31
CA HIS A 185 -2.34 18.14 0.04
C HIS A 185 -2.80 17.09 1.05
N GLU A 186 -3.70 17.48 1.92
CA GLU A 186 -4.36 16.55 2.83
C GLU A 186 -5.37 15.69 2.05
N SER A 187 -4.99 14.45 1.78
CA SER A 187 -5.87 13.55 1.02
C SER A 187 -7.12 13.18 1.84
N CYS A 188 -8.26 13.03 1.15
CA CYS A 188 -9.55 12.73 1.81
C CYS A 188 -9.49 11.50 2.70
N HIS A 189 -8.84 10.42 2.25
CA HIS A 189 -8.72 9.19 3.04
C HIS A 189 -7.83 9.36 4.27
N LEU A 190 -6.76 10.15 4.15
CA LEU A 190 -5.88 10.40 5.29
C LEU A 190 -6.57 11.28 6.34
N LEU A 191 -7.11 12.42 5.91
CA LEU A 191 -7.66 13.41 6.85
C LEU A 191 -9.02 13.01 7.42
N ARG A 192 -9.95 12.51 6.58
CA ARG A 192 -11.34 12.31 7.01
C ARG A 192 -11.63 10.92 7.54
N SER A 193 -10.87 9.93 7.11
CA SER A 193 -11.15 8.53 7.43
C SER A 193 -10.19 7.95 8.45
N LEU A 194 -8.95 8.40 8.47
CA LEU A 194 -7.92 7.88 9.38
C LEU A 194 -7.65 8.80 10.57
N GLY A 195 -8.02 10.08 10.49
CA GLY A 195 -7.91 11.08 11.56
C GLY A 195 -6.62 11.85 11.50
#